data_1a7ee6d23ffa41c1d8d5e55acb4e0043
#
_entry.id   1a7ee6d23ffa41c1d8d5e55acb4e0043
#
_cell.length_a   1.000
_cell.length_b   1.000
_cell.length_c   1.000
_cell.angle_alpha   90.00
_cell.angle_beta   90.00
_cell.angle_gamma   90.00
#
_symmetry.space_group_name_H-M   'P 1'
#
loop_
_entity.id
_entity.type
_entity.pdbx_description
1 polymer ?
#
loop_
_entity_poly.entity_id
_entity_poly.type
_entity_poly.pdbx_seq_one_letter_code
_entity_poly.pdbx_strand_id
1 'polypeptide(L)'
;MFKKRDNIKEVEEGKYLEPKFSENGLIPVITSDIKTGDILMHGYMNDESLKKTIETKEAHYWSRSRKKMWHKGQISGFVQKVKEIRIDDDQDSIWLLVDIGD
;
A
#
# COMPACT_ATOMS: atom_id res chain seq x y z
N MET A 1 5.70 -8.29 13.32
CA MET A 1 6.40 -7.74 12.16
C MET A 1 6.31 -6.24 12.07
N PHE A 2 5.13 -5.70 12.19
CA PHE A 2 4.93 -4.25 12.20
C PHE A 2 4.77 -3.77 13.63
N LYS A 3 5.33 -2.59 13.93
CA LYS A 3 5.25 -2.01 15.26
C LYS A 3 4.10 -1.02 15.33
N LYS A 4 3.63 -0.78 16.53
CA LYS A 4 2.57 0.18 16.75
C LYS A 4 3.04 1.58 16.34
N ARG A 5 2.18 2.30 15.66
CA ARG A 5 2.47 3.64 15.18
C ARG A 5 2.50 4.64 16.35
N ASP A 6 3.52 5.47 16.40
CA ASP A 6 3.60 6.57 17.35
C ASP A 6 3.19 7.88 16.72
N ASN A 7 3.52 8.06 15.43
CA ASN A 7 3.12 9.25 14.70
C ASN A 7 3.13 8.96 13.19
N ILE A 8 2.52 9.86 12.44
CA ILE A 8 2.37 9.71 10.99
C ILE A 8 3.72 9.67 10.27
N LYS A 9 4.66 10.48 10.73
CA LYS A 9 5.98 10.53 10.10
C LYS A 9 6.69 9.19 10.17
N GLU A 10 6.61 8.53 11.31
CA GLU A 10 7.20 7.21 11.49
C GLU A 10 6.54 6.18 10.58
N VAL A 11 5.22 6.27 10.44
CA VAL A 11 4.47 5.39 9.55
C VAL A 11 4.90 5.59 8.10
N GLU A 12 5.07 6.86 7.69
CA GLU A 12 5.51 7.17 6.32
C GLU A 12 6.88 6.60 6.01
N GLU A 13 7.74 6.51 7.01
CA GLU A 13 9.05 5.89 6.85
C GLU A 13 8.99 4.37 6.84
N GLY A 14 7.85 3.80 7.16
CA GLY A 14 7.63 2.36 7.18
C GLY A 14 8.22 1.65 8.37
N LYS A 15 8.74 2.38 9.36
CA LYS A 15 9.42 1.78 10.51
C LYS A 15 8.46 1.29 11.59
N TYR A 16 7.37 2.00 11.78
CA TYR A 16 6.45 1.76 12.89
C TYR A 16 5.04 1.44 12.40
N LEU A 17 4.96 0.94 11.18
CA LEU A 17 3.70 0.54 10.59
C LEU A 17 3.15 -0.68 11.32
N GLU A 18 1.93 -0.57 11.82
CA GLU A 18 1.29 -1.65 12.55
C GLU A 18 -0.12 -1.88 11.99
N PRO A 19 -0.20 -2.35 10.75
CA PRO A 19 -1.49 -2.48 10.08
C PRO A 19 -2.36 -3.57 10.70
N LYS A 20 -3.65 -3.26 10.80
CA LYS A 20 -4.64 -4.21 11.29
C LYS A 20 -5.32 -4.87 10.12
N PHE A 21 -4.94 -6.09 9.83
CA PHE A 21 -5.58 -6.86 8.79
C PHE A 21 -6.92 -7.41 9.28
N SER A 22 -7.87 -7.55 8.36
CA SER A 22 -9.17 -8.15 8.67
C SER A 22 -9.02 -9.64 9.00
N GLU A 23 -10.12 -10.28 9.36
CA GLU A 23 -10.13 -11.71 9.69
C GLU A 23 -9.57 -12.57 8.56
N ASN A 24 -9.80 -12.16 7.32
CA ASN A 24 -9.27 -12.90 6.16
C ASN A 24 -7.89 -12.43 5.72
N GLY A 25 -7.23 -11.64 6.57
CA GLY A 25 -5.84 -11.24 6.33
C GLY A 25 -5.67 -10.11 5.32
N LEU A 26 -6.69 -9.32 5.07
CA LEU A 26 -6.64 -8.25 4.09
C LEU A 26 -6.80 -6.88 4.74
N ILE A 27 -6.20 -5.88 4.11
CA ILE A 27 -6.34 -4.48 4.50
C ILE A 27 -6.67 -3.66 3.25
N PRO A 28 -7.66 -2.77 3.32
CA PRO A 28 -7.97 -1.92 2.16
C PRO A 28 -6.87 -0.89 1.93
N VAL A 29 -6.67 -0.55 0.67
CA VAL A 29 -5.63 0.39 0.23
C VAL A 29 -6.24 1.40 -0.72
N ILE A 30 -6.00 2.67 -0.45
CA ILE A 30 -6.30 3.77 -1.38
C ILE A 30 -4.97 4.23 -1.96
N THR A 31 -4.90 4.36 -3.27
CA THR A 31 -3.69 4.82 -3.95
C THR A 31 -3.95 6.13 -4.64
N SER A 32 -3.11 7.12 -4.37
CA SER A 32 -3.22 8.46 -4.95
C SER A 32 -1.94 8.86 -5.68
N ASP A 33 -2.09 9.71 -6.69
CA ASP A 33 -0.96 10.32 -7.37
C ASP A 33 -0.35 11.37 -6.45
N ILE A 34 0.94 11.24 -6.14
CA ILE A 34 1.61 12.16 -5.22
C ILE A 34 1.69 13.58 -5.78
N LYS A 35 1.65 13.72 -7.11
CA LYS A 35 1.76 15.03 -7.76
C LYS A 35 0.45 15.80 -7.76
N THR A 36 -0.66 15.10 -7.97
CA THR A 36 -1.96 15.76 -8.14
C THR A 36 -2.91 15.56 -6.96
N GLY A 37 -2.68 14.51 -6.17
CA GLY A 37 -3.60 14.13 -5.10
C GLY A 37 -4.79 13.31 -5.56
N ASP A 38 -4.89 13.06 -6.87
CA ASP A 38 -6.00 12.28 -7.40
C ASP A 38 -5.97 10.85 -6.89
N ILE A 39 -7.13 10.33 -6.57
CA ILE A 39 -7.25 8.91 -6.22
C ILE A 39 -7.19 8.10 -7.50
N LEU A 40 -6.24 7.19 -7.57
CA LEU A 40 -6.02 6.35 -8.75
C LEU A 40 -6.77 5.04 -8.67
N MET A 41 -6.82 4.45 -7.48
CA MET A 41 -7.52 3.18 -7.32
C MET A 41 -7.73 2.85 -5.85
N HIS A 42 -8.64 1.90 -5.64
CA HIS A 42 -8.86 1.25 -4.35
C HIS A 42 -8.56 -0.23 -4.54
N GLY A 43 -7.84 -0.82 -3.61
CA GLY A 43 -7.50 -2.23 -3.68
C GLY A 43 -7.34 -2.84 -2.30
N TYR A 44 -6.70 -3.99 -2.25
CA TYR A 44 -6.43 -4.72 -1.01
C TYR A 44 -5.00 -5.22 -1.01
N MET A 45 -4.46 -5.37 0.19
CA MET A 45 -3.17 -6.01 0.40
C MET A 45 -3.30 -7.06 1.48
N ASN A 46 -2.54 -8.14 1.37
CA ASN A 46 -2.29 -9.01 2.50
C ASN A 46 -0.90 -8.68 3.04
N ASP A 47 -0.47 -9.38 4.08
CA ASP A 47 0.83 -9.17 4.70
C ASP A 47 1.96 -9.27 3.67
N GLU A 48 1.89 -10.27 2.81
CA GLU A 48 2.92 -10.54 1.81
C GLU A 48 3.02 -9.45 0.74
N SER A 49 1.87 -8.99 0.21
CA SER A 49 1.88 -7.93 -0.79
C SER A 49 2.31 -6.59 -0.20
N LEU A 50 1.98 -6.31 1.07
CA LEU A 50 2.45 -5.10 1.73
C LEU A 50 3.97 -5.15 1.93
N LYS A 51 4.51 -6.27 2.37
CA LYS A 51 5.96 -6.46 2.49
C LYS A 51 6.65 -6.24 1.16
N LYS A 52 6.11 -6.82 0.11
CA LYS A 52 6.67 -6.71 -1.23
C LYS A 52 6.66 -5.26 -1.71
N THR A 53 5.59 -4.54 -1.43
CA THR A 53 5.48 -3.11 -1.76
C THR A 53 6.56 -2.31 -1.04
N ILE A 54 6.78 -2.58 0.24
CA ILE A 54 7.81 -1.87 1.03
C ILE A 54 9.20 -2.19 0.49
N GLU A 55 9.48 -3.45 0.19
CA GLU A 55 10.77 -3.89 -0.31
C GLU A 55 11.13 -3.29 -1.66
N THR A 56 10.19 -3.36 -2.60
CA THR A 56 10.45 -2.97 -3.99
C THR A 56 10.18 -1.50 -4.26
N LYS A 57 9.39 -0.87 -3.38
CA LYS A 57 8.86 0.49 -3.57
C LYS A 57 8.00 0.60 -4.82
N GLU A 58 7.41 -0.52 -5.22
CA GLU A 58 6.41 -0.58 -6.29
C GLU A 58 5.18 -1.27 -5.76
N ALA A 59 3.99 -0.76 -6.11
CA ALA A 59 2.76 -1.23 -5.50
C ALA A 59 2.42 -2.66 -5.92
N HIS A 60 2.20 -3.50 -4.91
CA HIS A 60 1.73 -4.87 -5.06
C HIS A 60 0.43 -4.99 -4.28
N TYR A 61 -0.56 -5.60 -4.89
CA TYR A 61 -1.88 -5.75 -4.27
C TYR A 61 -2.25 -7.22 -4.19
N TRP A 62 -3.28 -7.50 -3.41
CA TRP A 62 -3.88 -8.82 -3.37
C TRP A 62 -5.20 -8.79 -4.14
N SER A 63 -5.32 -9.66 -5.16
CA SER A 63 -6.55 -9.78 -5.91
C SER A 63 -7.46 -10.77 -5.20
N ARG A 64 -8.60 -10.29 -4.71
CA ARG A 64 -9.56 -11.15 -4.01
C ARG A 64 -10.21 -12.16 -4.93
N SER A 65 -10.51 -11.75 -6.17
CA SER A 65 -11.18 -12.62 -7.14
C SER A 65 -10.24 -13.69 -7.67
N ARG A 66 -8.98 -13.35 -7.90
CA ARG A 66 -7.99 -14.30 -8.44
C ARG A 66 -7.24 -15.04 -7.35
N LYS A 67 -7.35 -14.58 -6.12
CA LYS A 67 -6.67 -15.14 -4.94
C LYS A 67 -5.16 -15.23 -5.15
N LYS A 68 -4.57 -14.13 -5.61
CA LYS A 68 -3.12 -14.06 -5.81
C LYS A 68 -2.61 -12.62 -5.71
N MET A 69 -1.30 -12.49 -5.49
CA MET A 69 -0.61 -11.22 -5.47
C MET A 69 -0.49 -10.68 -6.91
N TRP A 70 -0.56 -9.37 -7.03
CA TRP A 70 -0.56 -8.69 -8.31
C TRP A 70 0.36 -7.48 -8.23
N HIS A 71 1.40 -7.46 -9.05
CA HIS A 71 2.31 -6.34 -9.18
C HIS A 71 1.74 -5.35 -10.19
N LYS A 72 1.28 -4.20 -9.72
CA LYS A 72 0.63 -3.21 -10.58
C LYS A 72 1.61 -2.72 -11.64
N GLY A 73 1.23 -2.85 -12.91
CA GLY A 73 2.02 -2.37 -14.02
C GLY A 73 3.05 -3.36 -14.56
N GLN A 74 3.14 -4.56 -13.98
CA GLN A 74 4.10 -5.56 -14.41
C GLN A 74 3.94 -5.91 -15.90
N ILE A 75 2.70 -5.98 -16.37
CA ILE A 75 2.42 -6.31 -17.77
C ILE A 75 2.25 -5.05 -18.62
N SER A 76 1.48 -4.07 -18.12
CA SER A 76 1.18 -2.86 -18.86
C SER A 76 2.35 -1.87 -18.93
N GLY A 77 3.31 -1.99 -18.04
CA GLY A 77 4.42 -1.04 -17.92
C GLY A 77 4.12 0.18 -17.08
N PHE A 78 2.90 0.31 -16.58
CA PHE A 78 2.49 1.47 -15.77
C PHE A 78 2.57 1.15 -14.28
N VAL A 79 3.81 0.96 -13.80
CA VAL A 79 4.05 0.66 -12.39
C VAL A 79 3.72 1.88 -11.53
N GLN A 80 3.39 1.62 -10.27
CA GLN A 80 3.14 2.66 -9.28
C GLN A 80 4.33 2.69 -8.32
N LYS A 81 5.19 3.70 -8.45
CA LYS A 81 6.36 3.85 -7.59
C LYS A 81 5.92 4.51 -6.29
N VAL A 82 6.05 3.77 -5.20
CA VAL A 82 5.57 4.21 -3.89
C VAL A 82 6.55 5.22 -3.30
N LYS A 83 6.06 6.41 -3.01
CA LYS A 83 6.84 7.49 -2.39
C LYS A 83 6.55 7.62 -0.91
N GLU A 84 5.32 7.38 -0.52
CA GLU A 84 4.91 7.42 0.88
C GLU A 84 3.87 6.35 1.15
N ILE A 85 3.91 5.80 2.35
CA ILE A 85 2.88 4.89 2.85
C ILE A 85 2.33 5.48 4.12
N ARG A 86 1.03 5.72 4.15
CA ARG A 86 0.34 6.23 5.32
C ARG A 86 -0.71 5.23 5.78
N ILE A 87 -1.05 5.32 7.04
CA ILE A 87 -2.06 4.46 7.62
C ILE A 87 -3.02 5.35 8.43
N ASP A 88 -4.29 5.00 8.45
CA ASP A 88 -5.26 5.82 9.17
C ASP A 88 -5.13 5.63 10.70
N ASP A 89 -5.90 6.40 11.47
CA ASP A 89 -5.79 6.40 12.93
C ASP A 89 -6.04 5.01 13.53
N ASP A 90 -6.95 4.25 12.96
CA ASP A 90 -7.26 2.90 13.44
C ASP A 90 -6.29 1.85 12.93
N GLN A 91 -5.43 2.23 11.99
CA GLN A 91 -4.45 1.36 11.33
C GLN A 91 -5.09 0.19 10.59
N ASP A 92 -6.29 0.41 10.06
CA ASP A 92 -7.03 -0.59 9.31
C ASP A 92 -7.24 -0.23 7.83
N SER A 93 -6.61 0.85 7.35
CA SER A 93 -6.63 1.26 5.94
C SER A 93 -5.29 1.87 5.59
N ILE A 94 -4.79 1.56 4.41
CA ILE A 94 -3.51 2.08 3.93
C ILE A 94 -3.75 3.09 2.83
N TRP A 95 -2.92 4.12 2.80
CA TRP A 95 -2.91 5.13 1.77
C TRP A 95 -1.53 5.16 1.14
N LEU A 96 -1.44 4.78 -0.13
CA LEU A 96 -0.20 4.88 -0.89
C LEU A 96 -0.19 6.19 -1.67
N LEU A 97 0.94 6.87 -1.62
CA LEU A 97 1.19 8.04 -2.46
C LEU A 97 2.25 7.61 -3.45
N VAL A 98 1.88 7.60 -4.74
CA VAL A 98 2.72 7.00 -5.78
C VAL A 98 3.05 8.00 -6.88
N ASP A 99 4.18 7.76 -7.55
CA ASP A 99 4.58 8.47 -8.76
C ASP A 99 4.33 7.52 -9.92
N ILE A 100 3.47 7.93 -10.84
CA ILE A 100 3.11 7.13 -12.00
C ILE A 100 3.79 7.62 -13.29
N GLY A 101 4.71 8.56 -13.14
CA GLY A 101 5.39 9.18 -14.26
C GLY A 101 4.56 10.32 -14.84
N ASP A 102 4.82 10.65 -16.05
CA ASP A 102 4.14 11.78 -16.72
C ASP A 102 2.85 11.38 -17.41
#